data_929a9f13e5f2daeb1021d72d58f0e7bb
#
_entry.id   929a9f13e5f2daeb1021d72d58f0e7bb
#
_cell.length_a   1.000
_cell.length_b   1.000
_cell.length_c   1.000
_cell.angle_alpha   90.00
_cell.angle_beta   90.00
_cell.angle_gamma   90.00
#
_symmetry.space_group_name_H-M   'P 1'
#
loop_
_entity.id
_entity.type
_entity.pdbx_description
1 polymer ?
#
loop_
_entity_poly.entity_id
_entity_poly.type
_entity_poly.pdbx_seq_one_letter_code
_entity_poly.pdbx_strand_id
1 'polypeptide(L)'
;ATVKDGVVTGVTEGKAKITVKAGKRSADCTVTVTNDAIEVKSLKLDKDKAELQIGDSLTLTATMQPANAPDDLISWASSDPNIATVKKGIVVATSSGSVTITASAGSCTATCQITVKAPSRVDSVTAETASATLDLGGTKTGTITFHIHGQNLDSLQSNVKIYEDEG
;
A
#
# COMPACT_ATOMS: atom_id res chain seq x y z
N ALA A 1 34.70 19.51 6.81
CA ALA A 1 34.80 18.17 7.44
C ALA A 1 35.29 18.30 8.89
N THR A 2 34.85 17.42 9.77
CA THR A 2 35.31 17.23 11.14
C THR A 2 35.97 15.88 11.30
N VAL A 3 36.90 15.76 12.27
CA VAL A 3 37.57 14.50 12.59
C VAL A 3 37.44 14.23 14.08
N LYS A 4 37.04 12.99 14.43
CA LYS A 4 36.99 12.49 15.80
C LYS A 4 37.39 11.01 15.80
N ASP A 5 38.37 10.65 16.64
CA ASP A 5 38.83 9.25 16.83
C ASP A 5 39.17 8.52 15.49
N GLY A 6 39.76 9.25 14.53
CA GLY A 6 40.11 8.73 13.21
C GLY A 6 38.95 8.66 12.20
N VAL A 7 37.71 8.98 12.61
CA VAL A 7 36.53 9.04 11.75
C VAL A 7 36.38 10.47 11.20
N VAL A 8 36.30 10.59 9.87
CA VAL A 8 36.09 11.87 9.18
C VAL A 8 34.63 11.99 8.78
N THR A 9 34.00 13.09 9.18
CA THR A 9 32.61 13.43 8.81
C THR A 9 32.58 14.63 7.90
N GLY A 10 31.95 14.52 6.71
CA GLY A 10 31.66 15.64 5.81
C GLY A 10 30.59 16.54 6.43
N VAL A 11 30.83 17.86 6.49
CA VAL A 11 29.89 18.86 7.05
C VAL A 11 29.38 19.78 5.94
N THR A 12 30.27 20.25 5.09
CA THR A 12 29.98 21.13 3.95
C THR A 12 30.85 20.72 2.78
N GLU A 13 30.34 20.96 1.57
CA GLU A 13 31.09 20.75 0.33
C GLU A 13 32.44 21.50 0.36
N GLY A 14 33.45 20.88 -0.23
CA GLY A 14 34.79 21.45 -0.34
C GLY A 14 35.90 20.47 -0.01
N LYS A 15 37.14 20.95 -0.02
CA LYS A 15 38.34 20.17 0.30
C LYS A 15 38.83 20.50 1.71
N ALA A 16 39.11 19.48 2.50
CA ALA A 16 39.70 19.60 3.82
C ALA A 16 40.99 18.75 3.89
N LYS A 17 42.05 19.33 4.44
CA LYS A 17 43.28 18.63 4.73
C LYS A 17 43.25 18.13 6.18
N ILE A 18 43.33 16.84 6.36
CA ILE A 18 43.43 16.19 7.66
C ILE A 18 44.90 15.85 7.93
N THR A 19 45.42 16.36 9.03
CA THR A 19 46.80 16.14 9.41
C THR A 19 46.85 15.33 10.71
N VAL A 20 47.54 14.17 10.69
CA VAL A 20 47.89 13.42 11.89
C VAL A 20 49.32 13.73 12.31
N LYS A 21 49.55 13.92 13.60
CA LYS A 21 50.89 14.19 14.15
C LYS A 21 51.24 13.17 15.23
N ALA A 22 52.45 12.64 15.19
CA ALA A 22 53.03 11.78 16.21
C ALA A 22 54.47 12.23 16.51
N GLY A 23 54.64 12.88 17.65
CA GLY A 23 55.91 13.54 18.00
C GLY A 23 56.27 14.61 16.98
N LYS A 24 57.46 14.47 16.38
CA LYS A 24 57.97 15.41 15.32
C LYS A 24 57.58 15.00 13.90
N ARG A 25 56.81 13.93 13.72
CA ARG A 25 56.39 13.44 12.39
C ARG A 25 54.93 13.76 12.15
N SER A 26 54.56 14.06 10.91
CA SER A 26 53.18 14.28 10.50
C SER A 26 52.92 13.61 9.15
N ALA A 27 51.65 13.26 8.92
CA ALA A 27 51.13 12.80 7.65
C ALA A 27 49.79 13.51 7.36
N ASP A 28 49.57 13.79 6.07
CA ASP A 28 48.41 14.52 5.59
C ASP A 28 47.54 13.64 4.68
N CYS A 29 46.22 13.81 4.80
CA CYS A 29 45.23 13.25 3.90
C CYS A 29 44.32 14.37 3.42
N THR A 30 44.11 14.49 2.11
CA THR A 30 43.11 15.42 1.55
C THR A 30 41.80 14.71 1.35
N VAL A 31 40.77 15.20 2.01
CA VAL A 31 39.37 14.73 1.89
C VAL A 31 38.60 15.75 1.07
N THR A 32 37.96 15.30 -0.01
CA THR A 32 37.03 16.10 -0.78
C THR A 32 35.61 15.71 -0.35
N VAL A 33 34.84 16.67 0.11
CA VAL A 33 33.42 16.51 0.40
C VAL A 33 32.66 17.06 -0.80
N THR A 34 31.91 16.21 -1.50
CA THR A 34 31.04 16.59 -2.60
C THR A 34 29.60 16.51 -2.13
N ASN A 35 28.77 17.43 -2.60
CA ASN A 35 27.32 17.41 -2.41
C ASN A 35 26.72 16.92 -3.74
N ASP A 36 27.07 15.72 -4.15
CA ASP A 36 26.43 15.09 -5.30
C ASP A 36 25.00 14.73 -4.87
N ALA A 37 24.05 15.61 -5.21
CA ALA A 37 22.64 15.31 -5.06
C ALA A 37 22.36 14.00 -5.82
N ILE A 38 21.83 13.00 -5.11
CA ILE A 38 21.49 11.71 -5.74
C ILE A 38 20.34 11.98 -6.71
N GLU A 39 20.66 11.92 -8.01
CA GLU A 39 19.66 12.03 -9.06
C GLU A 39 18.92 10.70 -9.19
N VAL A 40 17.60 10.71 -8.93
CA VAL A 40 16.76 9.54 -9.16
C VAL A 40 16.51 9.37 -10.65
N LYS A 41 16.98 8.25 -11.21
CA LYS A 41 16.87 7.92 -12.64
C LYS A 41 15.64 7.10 -12.97
N SER A 42 15.09 6.37 -12.01
CA SER A 42 13.83 5.64 -12.16
C SER A 42 13.16 5.43 -10.81
N LEU A 43 11.83 5.36 -10.85
CA LEU A 43 10.95 5.05 -9.73
C LEU A 43 9.91 4.05 -10.19
N LYS A 44 9.69 2.99 -9.43
CA LYS A 44 8.67 1.96 -9.72
C LYS A 44 7.92 1.61 -8.44
N LEU A 45 6.64 1.28 -8.57
CA LEU A 45 5.84 0.67 -7.51
C LEU A 45 5.75 -0.84 -7.71
N ASP A 46 5.56 -1.57 -6.62
CA ASP A 46 5.34 -3.03 -6.61
C ASP A 46 3.97 -3.41 -7.20
N LYS A 47 3.02 -2.45 -7.24
CA LYS A 47 1.67 -2.61 -7.80
C LYS A 47 1.27 -1.40 -8.64
N ASP A 48 0.60 -1.66 -9.76
CA ASP A 48 -0.01 -0.65 -10.64
C ASP A 48 -1.52 -0.51 -10.38
N LYS A 49 -2.15 -1.55 -9.82
CA LYS A 49 -3.57 -1.58 -9.46
C LYS A 49 -3.79 -2.35 -8.16
N ALA A 50 -4.83 -1.97 -7.40
CA ALA A 50 -5.29 -2.71 -6.23
C ALA A 50 -6.79 -2.46 -5.98
N GLU A 51 -7.44 -3.42 -5.31
CA GLU A 51 -8.79 -3.29 -4.79
C GLU A 51 -8.76 -3.35 -3.27
N LEU A 52 -9.50 -2.47 -2.61
CA LEU A 52 -9.62 -2.37 -1.17
C LEU A 52 -11.10 -2.26 -0.79
N GLN A 53 -11.44 -2.63 0.42
CA GLN A 53 -12.71 -2.27 1.05
C GLN A 53 -12.53 -1.02 1.92
N ILE A 54 -13.63 -0.33 2.22
CA ILE A 54 -13.60 0.78 3.16
C ILE A 54 -13.05 0.29 4.51
N GLY A 55 -12.04 0.99 5.04
CA GLY A 55 -11.33 0.65 6.26
C GLY A 55 -10.06 -0.18 6.07
N ASP A 56 -9.82 -0.74 4.88
CA ASP A 56 -8.60 -1.47 4.59
C ASP A 56 -7.39 -0.55 4.46
N SER A 57 -6.21 -1.13 4.69
CA SER A 57 -4.93 -0.49 4.43
C SER A 57 -4.06 -1.35 3.51
N LEU A 58 -3.31 -0.70 2.64
CA LEU A 58 -2.37 -1.32 1.69
C LEU A 58 -1.03 -0.62 1.78
N THR A 59 0.05 -1.39 1.83
CA THR A 59 1.40 -0.85 1.69
C THR A 59 1.85 -0.98 0.23
N LEU A 60 2.21 0.14 -0.38
CA LEU A 60 2.88 0.22 -1.67
C LEU A 60 4.38 0.38 -1.43
N THR A 61 5.17 -0.48 -2.08
CA THR A 61 6.63 -0.42 -2.03
C THR A 61 7.15 0.29 -3.28
N ALA A 62 7.90 1.35 -3.07
CA ALA A 62 8.59 2.06 -4.15
C ALA A 62 10.04 1.61 -4.25
N THR A 63 10.52 1.40 -5.47
CA THR A 63 11.91 1.07 -5.76
C THR A 63 12.51 2.14 -6.66
N MET A 64 13.65 2.70 -6.24
CA MET A 64 14.38 3.75 -6.97
C MET A 64 15.70 3.25 -7.54
N GLN A 65 16.17 3.93 -8.56
CA GLN A 65 17.56 3.82 -9.06
C GLN A 65 18.21 5.21 -9.04
N PRO A 66 19.43 5.32 -8.52
CA PRO A 66 20.28 4.24 -7.96
C PRO A 66 19.75 3.72 -6.61
N ALA A 67 20.08 2.45 -6.29
CA ALA A 67 19.56 1.74 -5.11
C ALA A 67 19.98 2.34 -3.75
N ASN A 68 20.97 3.23 -3.74
CA ASN A 68 21.41 3.98 -2.56
C ASN A 68 20.67 5.32 -2.38
N ALA A 69 19.67 5.62 -3.22
CA ALA A 69 18.83 6.80 -3.03
C ALA A 69 18.00 6.65 -1.76
N PRO A 70 18.00 7.63 -0.85
CA PRO A 70 17.27 7.55 0.40
C PRO A 70 15.75 7.67 0.14
N ASP A 71 14.96 6.91 0.90
CA ASP A 71 13.49 6.84 0.75
C ASP A 71 12.77 8.16 1.06
N ASP A 72 13.43 9.09 1.77
CA ASP A 72 12.89 10.43 2.06
C ASP A 72 12.80 11.35 0.83
N LEU A 73 13.44 10.95 -0.28
CA LEU A 73 13.27 11.61 -1.57
C LEU A 73 11.89 11.32 -2.20
N ILE A 74 11.15 10.30 -1.72
CA ILE A 74 9.86 9.93 -2.27
C ILE A 74 8.77 10.77 -1.61
N SER A 75 8.06 11.54 -2.42
CA SER A 75 6.81 12.16 -2.05
C SER A 75 5.61 11.33 -2.53
N TRP A 76 4.57 11.27 -1.71
CA TRP A 76 3.36 10.50 -1.98
C TRP A 76 2.16 11.43 -2.04
N ALA A 77 1.28 11.20 -3.03
CA ALA A 77 0.06 11.97 -3.20
C ALA A 77 -1.11 11.06 -3.57
N SER A 78 -2.30 11.41 -3.10
CA SER A 78 -3.57 10.83 -3.50
C SER A 78 -4.30 11.82 -4.40
N SER A 79 -4.91 11.35 -5.50
CA SER A 79 -5.73 12.20 -6.36
C SER A 79 -7.05 12.62 -5.68
N ASP A 80 -7.52 11.83 -4.71
CA ASP A 80 -8.68 12.16 -3.87
C ASP A 80 -8.49 11.60 -2.45
N PRO A 81 -8.06 12.43 -1.49
CA PRO A 81 -7.88 12.02 -0.11
C PRO A 81 -9.18 11.64 0.63
N ASN A 82 -10.36 11.98 0.09
CA ASN A 82 -11.64 11.55 0.67
C ASN A 82 -11.92 10.07 0.36
N ILE A 83 -11.39 9.54 -0.75
CA ILE A 83 -11.53 8.12 -1.12
C ILE A 83 -10.44 7.29 -0.46
N ALA A 84 -9.16 7.71 -0.58
CA ALA A 84 -8.06 7.08 0.13
C ALA A 84 -6.94 8.08 0.40
N THR A 85 -6.36 7.98 1.58
CA THR A 85 -5.17 8.75 1.97
C THR A 85 -3.90 7.92 1.79
N VAL A 86 -2.74 8.60 1.61
CA VAL A 86 -1.45 7.93 1.55
C VAL A 86 -0.41 8.63 2.40
N LYS A 87 0.37 7.88 3.15
CA LYS A 87 1.50 8.39 3.93
C LYS A 87 2.65 7.37 3.92
N LYS A 88 3.80 7.76 3.40
CA LYS A 88 5.00 6.88 3.30
C LYS A 88 4.69 5.52 2.65
N GLY A 89 3.89 5.52 1.59
CA GLY A 89 3.48 4.30 0.89
C GLY A 89 2.32 3.52 1.53
N ILE A 90 1.91 3.88 2.76
CA ILE A 90 0.73 3.26 3.39
C ILE A 90 -0.51 4.00 2.93
N VAL A 91 -1.38 3.29 2.22
CA VAL A 91 -2.67 3.76 1.73
C VAL A 91 -3.75 3.29 2.70
N VAL A 92 -4.69 4.17 3.04
CA VAL A 92 -5.86 3.86 3.89
C VAL A 92 -7.12 4.25 3.12
N ALA A 93 -8.00 3.28 2.91
CA ALA A 93 -9.27 3.47 2.20
C ALA A 93 -10.36 4.01 3.15
N THR A 94 -10.99 5.13 2.78
CA THR A 94 -11.97 5.84 3.61
C THR A 94 -13.38 5.85 3.02
N SER A 95 -13.50 5.91 1.69
CA SER A 95 -14.80 5.93 0.99
C SER A 95 -14.72 5.12 -0.30
N SER A 96 -15.86 4.62 -0.78
CA SER A 96 -15.93 3.91 -2.06
C SER A 96 -15.67 4.85 -3.24
N GLY A 97 -14.96 4.33 -4.25
CA GLY A 97 -14.60 5.08 -5.45
C GLY A 97 -13.29 4.62 -6.06
N SER A 98 -12.82 5.33 -7.08
CA SER A 98 -11.53 5.08 -7.72
C SER A 98 -10.59 6.26 -7.49
N VAL A 99 -9.35 5.98 -7.10
CA VAL A 99 -8.33 6.97 -6.77
C VAL A 99 -6.98 6.54 -7.31
N THR A 100 -6.14 7.48 -7.70
CA THR A 100 -4.77 7.23 -8.14
C THR A 100 -3.80 7.69 -7.05
N ILE A 101 -2.96 6.77 -6.59
CA ILE A 101 -1.84 7.09 -5.71
C ILE A 101 -0.61 7.31 -6.56
N THR A 102 0.07 8.42 -6.34
CA THR A 102 1.29 8.82 -7.07
C THR A 102 2.46 8.88 -6.10
N ALA A 103 3.54 8.20 -6.45
CA ALA A 103 4.86 8.40 -5.86
C ALA A 103 5.71 9.25 -6.81
N SER A 104 6.48 10.19 -6.28
CA SER A 104 7.35 11.07 -7.05
C SER A 104 8.70 11.22 -6.37
N ALA A 105 9.79 11.16 -7.15
CA ALA A 105 11.15 11.39 -6.68
C ALA A 105 11.96 12.08 -7.78
N GLY A 106 12.32 13.35 -7.55
CA GLY A 106 12.90 14.21 -8.60
C GLY A 106 11.96 14.35 -9.80
N SER A 107 12.42 13.99 -10.99
CA SER A 107 11.62 13.98 -12.23
C SER A 107 10.86 12.67 -12.48
N CYS A 108 11.09 11.64 -11.66
CA CYS A 108 10.50 10.32 -11.81
C CYS A 108 9.17 10.22 -11.07
N THR A 109 8.17 9.60 -11.70
CA THR A 109 6.86 9.32 -11.10
C THR A 109 6.44 7.89 -11.36
N ALA A 110 5.68 7.32 -10.42
CA ALA A 110 5.02 6.03 -10.56
C ALA A 110 3.63 6.10 -9.93
N THR A 111 2.66 5.40 -10.50
CA THR A 111 1.26 5.48 -10.08
C THR A 111 0.69 4.09 -9.77
N CYS A 112 -0.26 4.04 -8.84
CA CYS A 112 -1.09 2.88 -8.56
C CYS A 112 -2.56 3.31 -8.55
N GLN A 113 -3.39 2.65 -9.36
CA GLN A 113 -4.83 2.87 -9.37
C GLN A 113 -5.50 1.99 -8.30
N ILE A 114 -6.24 2.60 -7.39
CA ILE A 114 -6.94 1.89 -6.32
C ILE A 114 -8.44 2.05 -6.51
N THR A 115 -9.15 0.92 -6.48
CA THR A 115 -10.62 0.88 -6.43
C THR A 115 -11.05 0.49 -5.02
N VAL A 116 -11.75 1.39 -4.35
CA VAL A 116 -12.32 1.14 -3.02
C VAL A 116 -13.78 0.73 -3.17
N LYS A 117 -14.12 -0.45 -2.67
CA LYS A 117 -15.47 -1.01 -2.68
C LYS A 117 -16.17 -0.76 -1.34
N ALA A 118 -17.46 -0.45 -1.39
CA ALA A 118 -18.27 -0.45 -0.18
C ALA A 118 -18.43 -1.89 0.36
N PRO A 119 -18.60 -2.07 1.68
CA PRO A 119 -18.83 -3.39 2.26
C PRO A 119 -20.11 -4.02 1.69
N SER A 120 -20.11 -5.35 1.63
CA SER A 120 -21.31 -6.10 1.25
C SER A 120 -22.39 -5.93 2.30
N ARG A 121 -23.63 -5.73 1.87
CA ARG A 121 -24.77 -5.61 2.74
C ARG A 121 -25.92 -6.44 2.20
N VAL A 122 -26.50 -7.31 3.04
CA VAL A 122 -27.75 -7.99 2.77
C VAL A 122 -28.87 -7.16 3.36
N ASP A 123 -29.80 -6.72 2.53
CA ASP A 123 -30.96 -5.92 2.96
C ASP A 123 -32.16 -6.81 3.25
N SER A 124 -32.35 -7.89 2.49
CA SER A 124 -33.40 -8.88 2.74
C SER A 124 -33.07 -10.24 2.14
N VAL A 125 -33.64 -11.27 2.68
CA VAL A 125 -33.67 -12.62 2.11
C VAL A 125 -35.13 -13.05 2.00
N THR A 126 -35.57 -13.43 0.81
CA THR A 126 -36.93 -13.92 0.57
C THR A 126 -36.88 -15.31 -0.03
N ALA A 127 -37.76 -16.21 0.42
CA ALA A 127 -37.95 -17.48 -0.25
C ALA A 127 -38.96 -17.31 -1.41
N GLU A 128 -38.67 -17.91 -2.55
CA GLU A 128 -39.58 -17.94 -3.69
C GLU A 128 -40.89 -18.66 -3.33
N THR A 129 -40.78 -19.65 -2.43
CA THR A 129 -41.95 -20.39 -1.90
C THR A 129 -41.97 -20.29 -0.38
N ALA A 130 -43.03 -19.76 0.19
CA ALA A 130 -43.18 -19.58 1.64
C ALA A 130 -43.33 -20.91 2.42
N SER A 131 -43.75 -21.98 1.76
CA SER A 131 -43.79 -23.34 2.32
C SER A 131 -43.65 -24.39 1.25
N ALA A 132 -42.95 -25.45 1.57
CA ALA A 132 -42.79 -26.64 0.70
C ALA A 132 -43.16 -27.90 1.51
N THR A 133 -44.01 -28.77 0.94
CA THR A 133 -44.36 -30.06 1.53
C THR A 133 -43.64 -31.17 0.77
N LEU A 134 -42.84 -31.95 1.48
CA LEU A 134 -42.16 -33.13 0.94
C LEU A 134 -42.86 -34.38 1.49
N ASP A 135 -43.32 -35.27 0.59
CA ASP A 135 -43.94 -36.51 0.96
C ASP A 135 -42.88 -37.58 1.26
N LEU A 136 -42.96 -38.22 2.42
CA LEU A 136 -42.01 -39.25 2.89
C LEU A 136 -42.09 -40.58 2.17
N GLY A 137 -42.96 -40.74 1.16
CA GLY A 137 -43.19 -41.99 0.42
C GLY A 137 -42.09 -42.39 -0.62
N GLY A 138 -40.88 -41.88 -0.53
CA GLY A 138 -39.75 -42.20 -1.44
C GLY A 138 -38.65 -41.16 -1.43
N THR A 139 -37.54 -41.40 -2.15
CA THR A 139 -36.42 -40.47 -2.31
C THR A 139 -36.84 -39.28 -3.19
N LYS A 140 -37.53 -38.32 -2.61
CA LYS A 140 -37.89 -37.06 -3.30
C LYS A 140 -37.00 -35.95 -2.83
N THR A 141 -36.36 -35.26 -3.77
CA THR A 141 -35.62 -34.04 -3.54
C THR A 141 -36.45 -32.84 -3.98
N GLY A 142 -36.56 -31.84 -3.14
CA GLY A 142 -37.15 -30.53 -3.48
C GLY A 142 -36.08 -29.45 -3.56
N THR A 143 -36.30 -28.45 -4.38
CA THR A 143 -35.45 -27.27 -4.47
C THR A 143 -36.20 -26.08 -3.91
N ILE A 144 -35.58 -25.37 -2.98
CA ILE A 144 -36.09 -24.08 -2.48
C ILE A 144 -35.16 -23.01 -2.99
N THR A 145 -35.70 -22.03 -3.69
CA THR A 145 -34.96 -20.87 -4.19
C THR A 145 -35.10 -19.68 -3.25
N PHE A 146 -33.99 -19.14 -2.85
CA PHE A 146 -33.95 -17.92 -2.05
C PHE A 146 -33.45 -16.76 -2.90
N HIS A 147 -34.07 -15.61 -2.79
CA HIS A 147 -33.63 -14.36 -3.37
C HIS A 147 -32.97 -13.52 -2.28
N ILE A 148 -31.70 -13.19 -2.48
CA ILE A 148 -30.94 -12.33 -1.59
C ILE A 148 -30.85 -10.96 -2.23
N HIS A 149 -31.33 -9.94 -1.56
CA HIS A 149 -31.26 -8.55 -1.98
C HIS A 149 -30.28 -7.79 -1.12
N GLY A 150 -29.43 -6.99 -1.76
CA GLY A 150 -28.42 -6.21 -1.04
C GLY A 150 -27.47 -5.52 -2.00
N GLN A 151 -26.38 -4.97 -1.47
CA GLN A 151 -25.33 -4.29 -2.23
C GLN A 151 -24.01 -5.06 -2.14
N ASN A 152 -23.25 -5.07 -3.25
CA ASN A 152 -21.94 -5.73 -3.35
C ASN A 152 -21.94 -7.20 -2.92
N LEU A 153 -22.96 -7.96 -3.34
CA LEU A 153 -23.22 -9.33 -2.92
C LEU A 153 -22.20 -10.36 -3.42
N ASP A 154 -21.35 -10.01 -4.37
CA ASP A 154 -20.34 -10.89 -4.98
C ASP A 154 -19.37 -11.48 -3.95
N SER A 155 -19.18 -10.81 -2.81
CA SER A 155 -18.31 -11.27 -1.72
C SER A 155 -19.02 -12.15 -0.69
N LEU A 156 -20.35 -12.36 -0.79
CA LEU A 156 -21.13 -13.10 0.20
C LEU A 156 -21.22 -14.61 -0.07
N GLN A 157 -20.77 -15.11 -1.22
CA GLN A 157 -20.94 -16.50 -1.65
C GLN A 157 -20.42 -17.55 -0.65
N SER A 158 -19.49 -17.20 0.23
CA SER A 158 -18.91 -18.12 1.21
C SER A 158 -19.59 -18.09 2.58
N ASN A 159 -20.52 -17.16 2.82
CA ASN A 159 -21.11 -16.92 4.15
C ASN A 159 -22.60 -17.22 4.26
N VAL A 160 -23.26 -17.74 3.21
CA VAL A 160 -24.66 -18.17 3.27
C VAL A 160 -24.72 -19.53 3.95
N LYS A 161 -25.35 -19.62 5.10
CA LYS A 161 -25.63 -20.86 5.83
C LYS A 161 -27.11 -21.09 5.89
N ILE A 162 -27.53 -22.33 5.58
CA ILE A 162 -28.92 -22.77 5.72
C ILE A 162 -28.98 -23.67 6.96
N TYR A 163 -29.88 -23.38 7.85
CA TYR A 163 -30.11 -24.13 9.07
C TYR A 163 -31.49 -24.80 8.99
N GLU A 164 -31.57 -26.06 9.43
CA GLU A 164 -32.82 -26.71 9.73
C GLU A 164 -33.20 -26.31 11.17
N ASP A 165 -34.43 -25.82 11.36
CA ASP A 165 -35.00 -25.61 12.70
C ASP A 165 -35.78 -26.89 13.05
N GLU A 166 -35.21 -27.70 13.94
CA GLU A 166 -35.87 -28.86 14.51
C GLU A 166 -36.89 -28.37 15.52
N GLY A 167 -38.12 -28.05 15.05
CA GLY A 167 -39.25 -27.66 15.85
C GLY A 167 -39.83 -28.79 16.73
#